data_e0ba6479672b84f4e947993e31964216
#
_entry.id   e0ba6479672b84f4e947993e31964216
#
_cell.length_a   1.000
_cell.length_b   1.000
_cell.length_c   1.000
_cell.angle_alpha   90.00
_cell.angle_beta   90.00
_cell.angle_gamma   90.00
#
_symmetry.space_group_name_H-M   'P 1'
#
loop_
_entity.id
_entity.type
_entity.pdbx_description
1 polymer ?
#
loop_
_entity_poly.entity_id
_entity_poly.type
_entity_poly.pdbx_seq_one_letter_code
_entity_poly.pdbx_strand_id
1 'polypeptide(L)'
;MKKTKKFISLFITICLLMTFVPMQMAYADSAFSGGNGTMDDPYLITSANDFKQLATEVNGGNNYSNTYFKIPETVTETIELSTDDGYVPIGNDTNQFEGTFDGGNHTINLNLTGERLVGLFGEGGENSNLCNIRTTGSVSMTGYYAGGIVANMYGNVVNCHNEASVTGYYHVGGIVGISDNSKYIINCSNSGAIVGNMNVGGIVGNISTLKVINCLNTGTVQGGSCGIFRLI
;
A
#
# COMPACT_ATOMS: atom_id res chain seq x y z
N MET A 1 16.38 -38.02 60.40
CA MET A 1 15.34 -37.01 60.11
C MET A 1 15.84 -35.59 59.85
N LYS A 2 17.03 -35.15 60.28
CA LYS A 2 17.53 -33.77 60.01
C LYS A 2 18.09 -33.55 58.59
N LYS A 3 18.57 -34.58 57.88
CA LYS A 3 19.14 -34.44 56.51
C LYS A 3 18.09 -34.35 55.41
N THR A 4 16.95 -35.00 55.57
CA THR A 4 15.85 -34.95 54.56
C THR A 4 15.16 -33.57 54.52
N LYS A 5 15.04 -32.87 55.65
CA LYS A 5 14.44 -31.52 55.69
C LYS A 5 15.28 -30.45 54.97
N LYS A 6 16.63 -30.59 54.97
CA LYS A 6 17.51 -29.66 54.24
C LYS A 6 17.44 -29.86 52.73
N PHE A 7 17.28 -31.08 52.23
CA PHE A 7 17.14 -31.34 50.79
C PHE A 7 15.79 -30.83 50.23
N ILE A 8 14.70 -31.00 50.98
CA ILE A 8 13.37 -30.51 50.58
C ILE A 8 13.34 -28.97 50.56
N SER A 9 13.97 -28.30 51.54
CA SER A 9 14.06 -26.83 51.55
C SER A 9 14.90 -26.29 50.40
N LEU A 10 16.00 -26.94 50.03
CA LEU A 10 16.85 -26.53 48.91
C LEU A 10 16.13 -26.73 47.55
N PHE A 11 15.35 -27.82 47.41
CA PHE A 11 14.60 -28.10 46.16
C PHE A 11 13.44 -27.11 45.95
N ILE A 12 12.73 -26.72 47.04
CA ILE A 12 11.68 -25.72 46.97
C ILE A 12 12.25 -24.33 46.66
N THR A 13 13.44 -23.97 47.16
CA THR A 13 14.09 -22.69 46.89
C THR A 13 14.57 -22.62 45.42
N ILE A 14 15.07 -23.73 44.87
CA ILE A 14 15.46 -23.80 43.45
C ILE A 14 14.24 -23.76 42.53
N CYS A 15 13.12 -24.42 42.84
CA CYS A 15 11.88 -24.31 42.10
C CYS A 15 11.26 -22.91 42.16
N LEU A 16 11.37 -22.19 43.29
CA LEU A 16 10.87 -20.80 43.38
C LEU A 16 11.75 -19.81 42.63
N LEU A 17 13.04 -20.06 42.45
CA LEU A 17 13.95 -19.23 41.65
C LEU A 17 13.79 -19.43 40.14
N MET A 18 13.24 -20.57 39.69
CA MET A 18 12.94 -20.80 38.28
C MET A 18 11.64 -20.14 37.78
N THR A 19 10.78 -19.64 38.69
CA THR A 19 9.51 -19.01 38.31
C THR A 19 9.61 -17.51 38.01
N PHE A 20 10.79 -16.91 38.19
CA PHE A 20 11.04 -15.50 37.83
C PHE A 20 12.12 -15.34 36.75
N VAL A 21 12.13 -16.22 35.75
CA VAL A 21 12.66 -15.81 34.46
C VAL A 21 11.56 -14.96 33.84
N PRO A 22 11.74 -13.65 33.67
CA PRO A 22 10.79 -12.90 32.84
C PRO A 22 10.82 -13.63 31.51
N MET A 23 9.68 -14.20 31.11
CA MET A 23 9.47 -14.64 29.77
C MET A 23 9.56 -13.35 28.96
N GLN A 24 10.78 -12.97 28.56
CA GLN A 24 10.96 -12.06 27.46
C GLN A 24 10.25 -12.77 26.29
N MET A 25 9.01 -12.36 26.04
CA MET A 25 8.48 -12.55 24.70
C MET A 25 9.56 -12.00 23.80
N ALA A 26 10.25 -12.87 23.10
CA ALA A 26 10.96 -12.45 21.93
C ALA A 26 9.86 -11.82 21.08
N TYR A 27 9.78 -10.48 21.10
CA TYR A 27 9.16 -9.75 20.01
C TYR A 27 9.92 -10.28 18.80
N ALA A 28 9.27 -11.07 17.98
CA ALA A 28 9.75 -11.29 16.62
C ALA A 28 10.02 -9.89 16.11
N ASP A 29 11.27 -9.65 15.73
CA ASP A 29 11.68 -8.36 15.19
C ASP A 29 10.64 -8.03 14.11
N SER A 30 9.80 -7.03 14.36
CA SER A 30 8.70 -6.70 13.43
C SER A 30 9.37 -6.41 12.10
N ALA A 31 8.94 -7.08 11.06
CA ALA A 31 9.46 -6.86 9.71
C ALA A 31 9.36 -5.39 9.28
N PHE A 32 8.50 -4.61 9.95
CA PHE A 32 8.23 -3.19 9.72
C PHE A 32 8.51 -2.37 10.99
N SER A 33 8.29 -1.08 10.95
CA SER A 33 8.55 -0.15 12.05
C SER A 33 7.70 -0.39 13.31
N GLY A 34 6.84 -1.41 13.33
CA GLY A 34 6.04 -1.85 14.47
C GLY A 34 4.76 -2.54 14.06
N GLY A 35 3.97 -2.94 15.07
CA GLY A 35 2.71 -3.65 14.89
C GLY A 35 2.89 -5.15 14.63
N ASN A 36 1.76 -5.85 14.55
CA ASN A 36 1.71 -7.28 14.27
C ASN A 36 0.81 -7.65 13.07
N GLY A 37 0.32 -6.63 12.32
CA GLY A 37 -0.48 -6.78 11.11
C GLY A 37 -1.94 -7.09 11.35
N THR A 38 -2.45 -7.01 12.58
CA THR A 38 -3.88 -7.13 12.87
C THR A 38 -4.60 -5.79 12.70
N MET A 39 -5.93 -5.80 12.67
CA MET A 39 -6.72 -4.58 12.57
C MET A 39 -6.50 -3.64 13.77
N ASP A 40 -6.32 -4.19 14.97
CA ASP A 40 -6.13 -3.44 16.21
C ASP A 40 -4.67 -3.01 16.41
N ASP A 41 -3.72 -3.69 15.75
CA ASP A 41 -2.28 -3.43 15.83
C ASP A 41 -1.65 -3.62 14.43
N PRO A 42 -1.92 -2.71 13.46
CA PRO A 42 -1.44 -2.82 12.09
C PRO A 42 0.09 -2.70 12.00
N TYR A 43 0.70 -3.31 11.00
CA TYR A 43 2.08 -3.02 10.66
C TYR A 43 2.27 -1.54 10.36
N LEU A 44 3.31 -0.93 10.95
CA LEU A 44 3.58 0.49 10.80
C LEU A 44 4.57 0.74 9.65
N ILE A 45 4.15 1.58 8.72
CA ILE A 45 4.96 2.06 7.61
C ILE A 45 5.36 3.50 7.92
N THR A 46 6.61 3.72 8.27
CA THR A 46 7.10 5.03 8.72
C THR A 46 8.15 5.64 7.79
N SER A 47 8.64 4.85 6.84
CA SER A 47 9.77 5.23 5.99
C SER A 47 9.69 4.63 4.58
N ALA A 48 10.50 5.15 3.67
CA ALA A 48 10.70 4.55 2.34
C ALA A 48 11.22 3.11 2.42
N ASN A 49 11.98 2.76 3.46
CA ASN A 49 12.48 1.39 3.64
C ASN A 49 11.35 0.41 3.96
N ASP A 50 10.36 0.81 4.78
CA ASP A 50 9.19 -0.04 5.06
C ASP A 50 8.39 -0.28 3.76
N PHE A 51 8.24 0.73 2.91
CA PHE A 51 7.60 0.58 1.59
C PHE A 51 8.38 -0.38 0.69
N LYS A 52 9.71 -0.25 0.61
CA LYS A 52 10.57 -1.15 -0.19
C LYS A 52 10.51 -2.58 0.32
N GLN A 53 10.45 -2.77 1.63
CA GLN A 53 10.27 -4.07 2.25
C GLN A 53 8.92 -4.69 1.90
N LEU A 54 7.83 -3.92 2.07
CA LEU A 54 6.48 -4.38 1.68
C LEU A 54 6.44 -4.77 0.20
N ALA A 55 7.02 -3.96 -0.68
CA ALA A 55 7.11 -4.27 -2.10
C ALA A 55 7.91 -5.56 -2.36
N THR A 56 9.05 -5.73 -1.69
CA THR A 56 9.89 -6.92 -1.84
C THR A 56 9.14 -8.18 -1.42
N GLU A 57 8.46 -8.14 -0.28
CA GLU A 57 7.74 -9.29 0.24
C GLU A 57 6.51 -9.64 -0.58
N VAL A 58 5.69 -8.64 -0.98
CA VAL A 58 4.52 -8.88 -1.84
C VAL A 58 4.96 -9.42 -3.19
N ASN A 59 5.94 -8.79 -3.82
CA ASN A 59 6.45 -9.20 -5.13
C ASN A 59 7.14 -10.57 -5.07
N GLY A 60 7.62 -10.97 -3.90
CA GLY A 60 8.17 -12.30 -3.59
C GLY A 60 7.12 -13.37 -3.28
N GLY A 61 5.83 -13.03 -3.22
CA GLY A 61 4.72 -13.97 -3.05
C GLY A 61 4.00 -13.94 -1.69
N ASN A 62 4.38 -13.06 -0.77
CA ASN A 62 3.63 -12.85 0.47
C ASN A 62 2.52 -11.83 0.23
N ASN A 63 1.32 -12.28 -0.11
CA ASN A 63 0.22 -11.39 -0.54
C ASN A 63 -0.45 -10.59 0.60
N TYR A 64 -0.15 -10.89 1.86
CA TYR A 64 -0.68 -10.22 3.05
C TYR A 64 -2.21 -10.22 3.17
N SER A 65 -2.88 -11.27 2.72
CA SER A 65 -4.34 -11.42 2.90
C SER A 65 -4.71 -11.29 4.39
N ASN A 66 -5.78 -10.52 4.67
CA ASN A 66 -6.25 -10.22 6.02
C ASN A 66 -5.21 -9.51 6.94
N THR A 67 -4.22 -8.88 6.36
CA THR A 67 -3.20 -8.13 7.08
C THR A 67 -3.42 -6.63 6.91
N TYR A 68 -3.14 -5.85 7.96
CA TYR A 68 -3.35 -4.40 8.01
C TYR A 68 -2.02 -3.67 8.12
N PHE A 69 -1.90 -2.61 7.32
CA PHE A 69 -0.77 -1.67 7.29
C PHE A 69 -1.28 -0.25 7.50
N LYS A 70 -0.51 0.56 8.19
CA LYS A 70 -0.87 1.95 8.44
C LYS A 70 0.36 2.86 8.46
N ILE A 71 0.23 4.05 7.89
CA ILE A 71 1.13 5.16 8.17
C ILE A 71 0.61 5.85 9.45
N PRO A 72 1.34 5.79 10.57
CA PRO A 72 0.87 6.35 11.83
C PRO A 72 0.97 7.88 11.85
N GLU A 73 0.15 8.53 12.67
CA GLU A 73 0.13 10.01 12.82
C GLU A 73 1.46 10.60 13.32
N THR A 74 2.36 9.77 13.84
CA THR A 74 3.70 10.17 14.27
C THR A 74 4.65 10.45 13.09
N VAL A 75 4.30 10.03 11.88
CA VAL A 75 5.02 10.39 10.65
C VAL A 75 4.64 11.81 10.28
N THR A 76 5.55 12.74 10.37
CA THR A 76 5.31 14.18 10.06
C THR A 76 5.91 14.61 8.74
N GLU A 77 6.90 13.87 8.26
CA GLU A 77 7.62 14.17 7.03
C GLU A 77 7.00 13.44 5.84
N THR A 78 7.14 14.02 4.65
CA THR A 78 6.76 13.37 3.40
C THR A 78 7.65 12.15 3.17
N ILE A 79 7.05 11.02 2.79
CA ILE A 79 7.79 9.81 2.43
C ILE A 79 8.13 9.90 0.94
N GLU A 80 9.42 9.90 0.63
CA GLU A 80 9.93 9.99 -0.73
C GLU A 80 10.15 8.57 -1.31
N LEU A 81 9.53 8.27 -2.45
CA LEU A 81 9.69 7.00 -3.15
C LEU A 81 10.15 7.22 -4.58
N SER A 82 11.31 6.68 -4.92
CA SER A 82 11.89 6.78 -6.26
C SER A 82 12.35 5.42 -6.78
N THR A 83 12.11 5.17 -8.06
CA THR A 83 12.69 4.01 -8.75
C THR A 83 14.20 4.10 -8.84
N ASP A 84 14.79 5.31 -8.88
CA ASP A 84 16.23 5.52 -8.86
C ASP A 84 16.86 5.09 -7.53
N ASP A 85 16.08 5.15 -6.43
CA ASP A 85 16.47 4.68 -5.10
C ASP A 85 16.10 3.21 -4.85
N GLY A 86 15.67 2.49 -5.89
CA GLY A 86 15.35 1.07 -5.83
C GLY A 86 13.94 0.75 -5.29
N TYR A 87 13.02 1.73 -5.25
CA TYR A 87 11.62 1.42 -5.02
C TYR A 87 11.01 0.75 -6.26
N VAL A 88 10.22 -0.29 -6.04
CA VAL A 88 9.38 -0.93 -7.06
C VAL A 88 7.93 -0.90 -6.60
N PRO A 89 6.94 -0.80 -7.50
CA PRO A 89 5.53 -0.83 -7.13
C PRO A 89 5.16 -2.08 -6.33
N ILE A 90 4.28 -1.93 -5.34
CA ILE A 90 3.80 -3.04 -4.50
C ILE A 90 2.79 -3.88 -5.30
N GLY A 91 3.09 -5.16 -5.48
CA GLY A 91 2.30 -6.07 -6.31
C GLY A 91 2.72 -6.04 -7.78
N ASN A 92 2.67 -7.20 -8.43
CA ASN A 92 3.00 -7.41 -9.82
C ASN A 92 2.05 -8.45 -10.46
N ASP A 93 2.20 -8.73 -11.77
CA ASP A 93 1.34 -9.66 -12.53
C ASP A 93 1.19 -11.06 -11.92
N THR A 94 2.12 -11.47 -11.08
CA THR A 94 2.13 -12.80 -10.46
C THR A 94 1.66 -12.76 -9.02
N ASN A 95 2.02 -11.71 -8.30
CA ASN A 95 1.84 -11.57 -6.86
C ASN A 95 1.13 -10.25 -6.56
N GLN A 96 -0.12 -10.32 -6.17
CA GLN A 96 -0.96 -9.17 -5.86
C GLN A 96 -0.90 -8.84 -4.37
N PHE A 97 -1.03 -7.57 -4.04
CA PHE A 97 -1.29 -7.16 -2.65
C PHE A 97 -2.75 -7.45 -2.30
N GLU A 98 -3.00 -8.21 -1.22
CA GLU A 98 -4.34 -8.61 -0.77
C GLU A 98 -4.71 -8.04 0.60
N GLY A 99 -3.86 -7.20 1.18
CA GLY A 99 -4.07 -6.61 2.50
C GLY A 99 -4.89 -5.33 2.49
N THR A 100 -5.01 -4.74 3.67
CA THR A 100 -5.54 -3.38 3.86
C THR A 100 -4.39 -2.42 4.13
N PHE A 101 -4.29 -1.34 3.35
CA PHE A 101 -3.30 -0.28 3.53
C PHE A 101 -4.00 1.05 3.82
N ASP A 102 -3.79 1.59 5.01
CA ASP A 102 -4.27 2.91 5.43
C ASP A 102 -3.11 3.93 5.39
N GLY A 103 -3.16 4.83 4.43
CA GLY A 103 -2.16 5.89 4.27
C GLY A 103 -2.22 7.00 5.32
N GLY A 104 -3.22 6.98 6.22
CA GLY A 104 -3.35 7.96 7.30
C GLY A 104 -3.48 9.42 6.81
N ASN A 105 -3.78 9.65 5.54
CA ASN A 105 -3.73 10.94 4.83
C ASN A 105 -2.34 11.59 4.78
N HIS A 106 -1.27 10.83 5.01
CA HIS A 106 0.09 11.31 4.82
C HIS A 106 0.44 11.46 3.34
N THR A 107 1.30 12.41 3.05
CA THR A 107 1.76 12.65 1.68
C THR A 107 2.93 11.72 1.36
N ILE A 108 2.80 11.01 0.24
CA ILE A 108 3.84 10.16 -0.35
C ILE A 108 4.24 10.83 -1.68
N ASN A 109 5.50 11.25 -1.77
CA ASN A 109 6.02 11.85 -2.99
C ASN A 109 6.63 10.77 -3.89
N LEU A 110 6.15 10.70 -5.12
CA LEU A 110 6.52 9.67 -6.08
C LEU A 110 7.44 10.24 -7.16
N ASN A 111 8.53 9.55 -7.44
CA ASN A 111 9.33 9.72 -8.65
C ASN A 111 9.50 8.34 -9.31
N LEU A 112 8.44 7.88 -9.97
CA LEU A 112 8.36 6.51 -10.47
C LEU A 112 8.45 6.46 -11.97
N THR A 113 9.31 5.57 -12.46
CA THR A 113 9.44 5.25 -13.89
C THR A 113 9.36 3.74 -14.10
N GLY A 114 8.84 3.31 -15.24
CA GLY A 114 8.76 1.88 -15.56
C GLY A 114 8.09 1.59 -16.88
N GLU A 115 8.00 0.31 -17.21
CA GLU A 115 7.39 -0.15 -18.45
C GLU A 115 5.98 -0.70 -18.26
N ARG A 116 5.66 -1.17 -17.03
CA ARG A 116 4.38 -1.81 -16.75
C ARG A 116 4.04 -1.73 -15.26
N LEU A 117 2.75 -1.61 -14.95
CA LEU A 117 2.21 -1.56 -13.57
C LEU A 117 2.90 -0.49 -12.71
N VAL A 118 2.90 0.76 -13.17
CA VAL A 118 3.56 1.86 -12.48
C VAL A 118 2.57 2.67 -11.64
N GLY A 119 2.81 2.74 -10.35
CA GLY A 119 2.05 3.45 -9.34
C GLY A 119 2.65 3.20 -7.96
N LEU A 120 2.06 3.75 -6.91
CA LEU A 120 2.45 3.37 -5.55
C LEU A 120 2.22 1.85 -5.37
N PHE A 121 1.07 1.36 -5.78
CA PHE A 121 0.82 -0.07 -5.95
C PHE A 121 0.85 -0.43 -7.44
N GLY A 122 1.51 -1.53 -7.77
CA GLY A 122 1.47 -2.12 -9.10
C GLY A 122 0.17 -2.88 -9.32
N GLU A 123 -0.13 -3.83 -8.43
CA GLU A 123 -1.34 -4.65 -8.53
C GLU A 123 -1.96 -4.94 -7.16
N GLY A 124 -3.24 -4.56 -7.00
CA GLY A 124 -4.07 -4.87 -5.85
C GLY A 124 -5.11 -5.94 -6.17
N GLY A 125 -5.13 -7.04 -5.40
CA GLY A 125 -6.03 -8.16 -5.61
C GLY A 125 -7.45 -7.92 -5.07
N GLU A 126 -8.33 -8.93 -5.17
CA GLU A 126 -9.76 -8.81 -4.86
C GLU A 126 -10.05 -8.46 -3.40
N ASN A 127 -9.18 -8.85 -2.45
CA ASN A 127 -9.37 -8.58 -1.03
C ASN A 127 -8.66 -7.31 -0.58
N SER A 128 -7.88 -6.67 -1.46
CA SER A 128 -7.15 -5.46 -1.10
C SER A 128 -8.05 -4.27 -0.85
N ASN A 129 -7.68 -3.47 0.15
CA ASN A 129 -8.32 -2.20 0.45
C ASN A 129 -7.24 -1.12 0.59
N LEU A 130 -7.22 -0.17 -0.33
CA LEU A 130 -6.32 0.96 -0.30
C LEU A 130 -7.10 2.19 0.15
N CYS A 131 -6.72 2.80 1.27
CA CYS A 131 -7.48 3.93 1.78
C CYS A 131 -6.61 5.06 2.35
N ASN A 132 -7.18 6.28 2.34
CA ASN A 132 -6.58 7.47 2.93
C ASN A 132 -5.15 7.76 2.42
N ILE A 133 -4.89 7.52 1.14
CA ILE A 133 -3.57 7.69 0.51
C ILE A 133 -3.54 9.02 -0.23
N ARG A 134 -2.48 9.81 -0.03
CA ARG A 134 -2.20 11.03 -0.79
C ARG A 134 -0.87 10.88 -1.52
N THR A 135 -0.87 11.15 -2.82
CA THR A 135 0.34 11.08 -3.64
C THR A 135 0.62 12.41 -4.34
N THR A 136 1.90 12.76 -4.42
CA THR A 136 2.44 13.92 -5.16
C THR A 136 3.59 13.48 -6.06
N GLY A 137 4.15 14.38 -6.85
CA GLY A 137 5.33 14.09 -7.68
C GLY A 137 4.98 13.58 -9.08
N SER A 138 5.58 12.47 -9.52
CA SER A 138 5.41 11.96 -10.89
C SER A 138 5.41 10.44 -11.00
N VAL A 139 4.56 9.95 -11.88
CA VAL A 139 4.51 8.56 -12.33
C VAL A 139 4.65 8.56 -13.86
N SER A 140 5.68 7.93 -14.39
CA SER A 140 5.96 7.87 -15.83
C SER A 140 6.11 6.43 -16.30
N MET A 141 5.31 6.04 -17.27
CA MET A 141 5.24 4.68 -17.78
C MET A 141 5.32 4.66 -19.31
N THR A 142 6.13 3.78 -19.86
CA THR A 142 6.29 3.64 -21.31
C THR A 142 5.37 2.60 -21.95
N GLY A 143 4.72 1.74 -21.15
CA GLY A 143 3.92 0.58 -21.60
C GLY A 143 2.43 0.65 -21.25
N TYR A 144 1.95 -0.20 -20.28
CA TYR A 144 0.53 -0.54 -20.24
C TYR A 144 -0.32 0.10 -19.15
N TYR A 145 0.05 0.08 -17.86
CA TYR A 145 -0.85 0.49 -16.78
C TYR A 145 -0.17 1.49 -15.85
N ALA A 146 -0.71 2.70 -15.75
CA ALA A 146 -0.24 3.72 -14.82
C ALA A 146 -1.37 4.32 -14.01
N GLY A 147 -1.17 4.41 -12.70
CA GLY A 147 -2.08 5.08 -11.78
C GLY A 147 -1.32 5.84 -10.70
N GLY A 148 -1.86 6.96 -10.25
CA GLY A 148 -1.24 7.74 -9.16
C GLY A 148 -1.24 6.98 -7.84
N ILE A 149 -2.20 6.08 -7.63
CA ILE A 149 -2.29 5.20 -6.45
C ILE A 149 -1.99 3.75 -6.84
N VAL A 150 -2.68 3.20 -7.82
CA VAL A 150 -2.51 1.80 -8.23
C VAL A 150 -2.65 1.65 -9.74
N ALA A 151 -1.75 0.86 -10.35
CA ALA A 151 -1.78 0.63 -11.78
C ALA A 151 -2.90 -0.33 -12.20
N ASN A 152 -3.07 -1.46 -11.51
CA ASN A 152 -4.17 -2.42 -11.74
C ASN A 152 -4.85 -2.79 -10.42
N MET A 153 -6.19 -2.71 -10.37
CA MET A 153 -6.96 -2.89 -9.15
C MET A 153 -8.15 -3.82 -9.31
N TYR A 154 -8.26 -4.82 -8.42
CA TYR A 154 -9.39 -5.72 -8.30
C TYR A 154 -10.21 -5.52 -7.00
N GLY A 155 -9.63 -4.86 -5.99
CA GLY A 155 -10.25 -4.57 -4.69
C GLY A 155 -10.89 -3.18 -4.60
N ASN A 156 -10.74 -2.52 -3.46
CA ASN A 156 -11.33 -1.22 -3.17
C ASN A 156 -10.27 -0.11 -3.07
N VAL A 157 -10.62 1.10 -3.55
CA VAL A 157 -9.85 2.33 -3.34
C VAL A 157 -10.76 3.39 -2.75
N VAL A 158 -10.45 3.87 -1.55
CA VAL A 158 -11.36 4.72 -0.77
C VAL A 158 -10.62 5.93 -0.19
N ASN A 159 -11.21 7.11 -0.32
CA ASN A 159 -10.67 8.36 0.25
C ASN A 159 -9.21 8.67 -0.19
N CYS A 160 -8.83 8.33 -1.42
CA CYS A 160 -7.49 8.57 -1.93
C CYS A 160 -7.43 9.84 -2.76
N HIS A 161 -6.30 10.54 -2.70
CA HIS A 161 -6.08 11.78 -3.43
C HIS A 161 -4.74 11.75 -4.18
N ASN A 162 -4.78 12.02 -5.48
CA ASN A 162 -3.59 12.14 -6.31
C ASN A 162 -3.35 13.59 -6.75
N GLU A 163 -2.14 14.08 -6.50
CA GLU A 163 -1.60 15.34 -7.05
C GLU A 163 -0.41 15.08 -7.98
N ALA A 164 0.07 13.83 -8.04
CA ALA A 164 1.17 13.46 -8.94
C ALA A 164 0.74 13.59 -10.41
N SER A 165 1.65 14.01 -11.26
CA SER A 165 1.48 13.86 -12.70
C SER A 165 1.60 12.38 -13.08
N VAL A 166 0.68 11.88 -13.91
CA VAL A 166 0.73 10.50 -14.40
C VAL A 166 0.81 10.52 -15.92
N THR A 167 1.89 9.96 -16.45
CA THR A 167 2.14 9.88 -17.89
C THR A 167 2.31 8.43 -18.31
N GLY A 168 1.67 8.01 -19.39
CA GLY A 168 1.77 6.65 -19.88
C GLY A 168 1.30 6.46 -21.30
N TYR A 169 1.26 5.22 -21.78
CA TYR A 169 0.81 4.91 -23.13
C TYR A 169 -0.61 4.33 -23.15
N TYR A 170 -0.86 3.22 -22.42
CA TYR A 170 -2.18 2.60 -22.29
C TYR A 170 -2.67 2.62 -20.85
N HIS A 171 -3.99 2.78 -20.64
CA HIS A 171 -4.67 2.70 -19.34
C HIS A 171 -4.02 3.58 -18.27
N VAL A 172 -4.16 4.89 -18.47
CA VAL A 172 -3.57 5.91 -17.60
C VAL A 172 -4.66 6.57 -16.77
N GLY A 173 -4.59 6.46 -15.45
CA GLY A 173 -5.58 7.05 -14.56
C GLY A 173 -4.96 7.86 -13.44
N GLY A 174 -5.65 8.89 -12.99
CA GLY A 174 -5.19 9.71 -11.87
C GLY A 174 -5.13 8.93 -10.55
N ILE A 175 -6.06 8.01 -10.33
CA ILE A 175 -6.11 7.13 -9.17
C ILE A 175 -5.76 5.70 -9.57
N VAL A 176 -6.46 5.14 -10.55
CA VAL A 176 -6.33 3.74 -11.00
C VAL A 176 -6.07 3.69 -12.50
N GLY A 177 -5.04 2.98 -12.94
CA GLY A 177 -4.76 2.79 -14.37
C GLY A 177 -5.82 1.95 -15.04
N ILE A 178 -6.00 0.73 -14.59
CA ILE A 178 -7.06 -0.19 -15.04
C ILE A 178 -7.76 -0.83 -13.85
N SER A 179 -9.03 -1.14 -14.04
CA SER A 179 -9.84 -1.84 -13.06
C SER A 179 -10.73 -2.87 -13.75
N ASP A 180 -10.31 -4.13 -13.65
CA ASP A 180 -11.09 -5.29 -14.11
C ASP A 180 -11.75 -5.97 -12.90
N ASN A 181 -13.10 -5.94 -12.84
CA ASN A 181 -13.88 -6.51 -11.74
C ASN A 181 -13.66 -5.91 -10.34
N SER A 182 -13.12 -4.70 -10.22
CA SER A 182 -13.01 -4.02 -8.92
C SER A 182 -14.37 -3.80 -8.27
N LYS A 183 -14.35 -3.73 -6.95
CA LYS A 183 -15.56 -3.52 -6.16
C LYS A 183 -15.97 -2.06 -6.18
N TYR A 184 -15.12 -1.16 -5.65
CA TYR A 184 -15.46 0.26 -5.48
C TYR A 184 -14.24 1.18 -5.58
N ILE A 185 -14.42 2.34 -6.23
CA ILE A 185 -13.58 3.53 -6.06
C ILE A 185 -14.48 4.63 -5.49
N ILE A 186 -14.25 5.02 -4.24
CA ILE A 186 -15.15 5.90 -3.50
C ILE A 186 -14.39 7.09 -2.91
N ASN A 187 -14.99 8.30 -3.01
CA ASN A 187 -14.47 9.52 -2.40
C ASN A 187 -13.02 9.82 -2.81
N CYS A 188 -12.64 9.48 -4.03
CA CYS A 188 -11.29 9.72 -4.53
C CYS A 188 -11.24 11.00 -5.36
N SER A 189 -10.09 11.67 -5.35
CA SER A 189 -9.91 12.86 -6.15
C SER A 189 -8.54 12.92 -6.81
N ASN A 190 -8.50 13.53 -7.99
CA ASN A 190 -7.27 13.80 -8.72
C ASN A 190 -7.18 15.27 -9.08
N SER A 191 -6.04 15.89 -8.78
CA SER A 191 -5.68 17.24 -9.25
C SER A 191 -4.41 17.25 -10.10
N GLY A 192 -3.69 16.11 -10.18
CA GLY A 192 -2.52 15.94 -11.02
C GLY A 192 -2.85 15.92 -12.54
N ALA A 193 -1.88 16.27 -13.36
CA ALA A 193 -2.00 16.20 -14.81
C ALA A 193 -1.88 14.76 -15.30
N ILE A 194 -2.81 14.30 -16.13
CA ILE A 194 -2.85 12.94 -16.68
C ILE A 194 -2.65 13.01 -18.18
N VAL A 195 -1.63 12.31 -18.66
CA VAL A 195 -1.26 12.29 -20.09
C VAL A 195 -1.08 10.86 -20.56
N GLY A 196 -1.73 10.49 -21.64
CA GLY A 196 -1.60 9.16 -22.24
C GLY A 196 -1.99 9.12 -23.70
N ASN A 197 -1.92 7.92 -24.29
CA ASN A 197 -2.32 7.73 -25.69
C ASN A 197 -3.70 7.07 -25.80
N MET A 198 -3.97 6.02 -25.04
CA MET A 198 -5.25 5.29 -25.07
C MET A 198 -5.77 5.01 -23.68
N ASN A 199 -7.09 5.08 -23.50
CA ASN A 199 -7.78 4.82 -22.24
C ASN A 199 -7.23 5.69 -21.10
N VAL A 200 -7.43 7.00 -21.24
CA VAL A 200 -6.92 8.00 -20.30
C VAL A 200 -8.07 8.59 -19.51
N GLY A 201 -7.99 8.56 -18.19
CA GLY A 201 -9.04 9.08 -17.32
C GLY A 201 -8.51 9.84 -16.12
N GLY A 202 -9.20 10.89 -15.69
CA GLY A 202 -8.82 11.69 -14.52
C GLY A 202 -8.86 10.90 -13.21
N ILE A 203 -9.72 9.89 -13.12
CA ILE A 203 -9.81 8.97 -11.97
C ILE A 203 -9.35 7.58 -12.40
N VAL A 204 -9.96 6.98 -13.41
CA VAL A 204 -9.64 5.63 -13.91
C VAL A 204 -9.40 5.66 -15.39
N GLY A 205 -8.33 5.03 -15.87
CA GLY A 205 -7.99 4.96 -17.27
C GLY A 205 -8.92 4.02 -18.05
N ASN A 206 -9.15 2.81 -17.55
CA ASN A 206 -10.05 1.85 -18.16
C ASN A 206 -10.84 1.05 -17.09
N ILE A 207 -12.09 0.75 -17.41
CA ILE A 207 -13.04 0.07 -16.52
C ILE A 207 -13.79 -0.98 -17.29
N SER A 208 -13.92 -2.20 -16.73
CA SER A 208 -14.85 -3.21 -17.25
C SER A 208 -16.13 -3.30 -16.42
N THR A 209 -16.04 -3.40 -15.10
CA THR A 209 -17.18 -3.43 -14.18
C THR A 209 -16.78 -2.79 -12.86
N LEU A 210 -17.18 -1.55 -12.61
CA LEU A 210 -16.75 -0.81 -11.42
C LEU A 210 -17.83 0.16 -10.97
N LYS A 211 -17.90 0.38 -9.65
CA LYS A 211 -18.68 1.48 -9.08
C LYS A 211 -17.74 2.61 -8.67
N VAL A 212 -17.73 3.69 -9.46
CA VAL A 212 -17.06 4.95 -9.11
C VAL A 212 -18.10 5.85 -8.46
N ILE A 213 -17.88 6.22 -7.21
CA ILE A 213 -18.85 6.97 -6.40
C ILE A 213 -18.17 8.17 -5.77
N ASN A 214 -18.77 9.35 -5.91
CA ASN A 214 -18.30 10.59 -5.28
C ASN A 214 -16.80 10.86 -5.54
N CYS A 215 -16.37 10.73 -6.81
CA CYS A 215 -15.00 10.99 -7.23
C CYS A 215 -14.92 12.27 -8.06
N LEU A 216 -13.84 13.03 -7.88
CA LEU A 216 -13.65 14.33 -8.52
C LEU A 216 -12.30 14.38 -9.23
N ASN A 217 -12.29 14.78 -10.50
CA ASN A 217 -11.08 15.18 -11.20
C ASN A 217 -11.08 16.68 -11.47
N THR A 218 -10.06 17.39 -10.99
CA THR A 218 -9.79 18.79 -11.28
C THR A 218 -8.51 18.98 -12.10
N GLY A 219 -7.70 17.91 -12.24
CA GLY A 219 -6.50 17.91 -13.05
C GLY A 219 -6.78 17.87 -14.55
N THR A 220 -5.81 18.27 -15.35
CA THR A 220 -5.89 18.18 -16.81
C THR A 220 -5.78 16.73 -17.25
N VAL A 221 -6.55 16.35 -18.28
CA VAL A 221 -6.49 15.02 -18.90
C VAL A 221 -6.24 15.18 -20.39
N GLN A 222 -5.18 14.57 -20.89
CA GLN A 222 -4.81 14.58 -22.30
C GLN A 222 -4.61 13.15 -22.80
N GLY A 223 -5.36 12.75 -23.85
CA GLY A 223 -5.24 11.42 -24.45
C GLY A 223 -5.97 11.29 -25.78
N GLY A 224 -5.60 10.29 -26.59
CA GLY A 224 -6.18 10.05 -27.92
C GLY A 224 -7.53 9.34 -27.90
N SER A 225 -7.83 8.56 -26.87
CA SER A 225 -9.11 7.85 -26.63
C SER A 225 -9.50 8.10 -25.19
N CYS A 226 -10.39 9.02 -24.93
CA CYS A 226 -10.76 9.40 -23.57
C CYS A 226 -11.86 8.50 -23.02
N GLY A 227 -11.53 7.68 -22.00
CA GLY A 227 -12.48 7.28 -20.98
C GLY A 227 -12.59 8.42 -19.96
N ILE A 228 -13.32 9.49 -20.27
CA ILE A 228 -13.47 10.63 -19.35
C ILE A 228 -14.56 10.29 -18.36
N PHE A 229 -14.21 9.89 -17.15
CA PHE A 229 -15.06 10.11 -16.00
C PHE A 229 -14.74 11.49 -15.38
N ARG A 230 -15.32 12.51 -15.96
CA ARG A 230 -15.55 13.78 -15.30
C ARG A 230 -16.93 13.67 -14.65
N LEU A 231 -16.98 13.15 -13.43
CA LEU A 231 -18.15 13.33 -12.57
C LEU A 231 -18.00 14.68 -11.89
N ILE A 232 -18.96 15.56 -12.18
CA ILE A 232 -19.16 16.83 -11.49
C ILE A 232 -20.03 16.53 -10.26
#